data_a0ca065a3a6dba649bf952d790d9cff9
#
_entry.id   a0ca065a3a6dba649bf952d790d9cff9
#
_cell.length_a   1.000
_cell.length_b   1.000
_cell.length_c   1.000
_cell.angle_alpha   90.00
_cell.angle_beta   90.00
_cell.angle_gamma   90.00
#
_symmetry.space_group_name_H-M   'P 1'
#
loop_
_entity.id
_entity.type
_entity.pdbx_description
1 polymer ?
#
loop_
_entity_poly.entity_id
_entity_poly.type
_entity_poly.pdbx_seq_one_letter_code
_entity_poly.pdbx_strand_id
1 'polypeptide(L)'
;MMSNLHQMYFAQAQNHALYKQGNPKANVWADECERRFKRDSLICDYYNHKMAGGKWNGMMTQKHIGYKSWNDDFEKDTCPELFRVTSKDGVIISENNGVVEIEAPYYSSKTDAAEAKWTEIPFMGKSVAGVTLMPYTKSVKGASLTYRFKMNALARQGASSATDSKKVRIHIITKSTLDYQNKGGMTYGVSVDGAEPV
;
A
#
# COMPACT_ATOMS: atom_id res chain seq x y z
N MET A 1 18.46 -10.25 14.13
CA MET A 1 17.54 -11.38 13.93
C MET A 1 16.21 -11.17 14.63
N MET A 2 16.07 -11.19 15.95
CA MET A 2 14.78 -11.05 16.67
C MET A 2 13.91 -9.88 16.21
N SER A 3 14.47 -8.69 16.08
CA SER A 3 13.73 -7.52 15.57
C SER A 3 13.19 -7.75 14.15
N ASN A 4 13.91 -8.45 13.28
CA ASN A 4 13.46 -8.78 11.94
C ASN A 4 12.29 -9.77 11.95
N LEU A 5 12.34 -10.78 12.82
CA LEU A 5 11.25 -11.74 13.01
C LEU A 5 9.98 -11.07 13.53
N HIS A 6 10.09 -10.21 14.56
CA HIS A 6 8.94 -9.46 15.06
C HIS A 6 8.29 -8.60 13.98
N GLN A 7 9.09 -7.92 13.16
CA GLN A 7 8.58 -7.10 12.05
C GLN A 7 7.94 -7.96 10.96
N MET A 8 8.47 -9.17 10.70
CA MET A 8 7.89 -10.12 9.76
C MET A 8 6.49 -10.58 10.22
N TYR A 9 6.37 -11.04 11.45
CA TYR A 9 5.07 -11.49 11.98
C TYR A 9 4.08 -10.34 12.18
N PHE A 10 4.56 -9.15 12.51
CA PHE A 10 3.72 -7.97 12.52
C PHE A 10 3.17 -7.67 11.11
N ALA A 11 4.02 -7.76 10.09
CA ALA A 11 3.58 -7.57 8.70
C ALA A 11 2.55 -8.62 8.27
N GLN A 12 2.72 -9.88 8.67
CA GLN A 12 1.72 -10.93 8.44
C GLN A 12 0.39 -10.59 9.13
N ALA A 13 0.40 -10.18 10.38
CA ALA A 13 -0.82 -9.82 11.12
C ALA A 13 -1.56 -8.65 10.45
N GLN A 14 -0.83 -7.62 9.99
CA GLN A 14 -1.40 -6.51 9.23
C GLN A 14 -1.97 -6.97 7.88
N ASN A 15 -1.24 -7.84 7.18
CA ASN A 15 -1.72 -8.43 5.94
C ASN A 15 -3.07 -9.14 6.14
N HIS A 16 -3.17 -10.02 7.13
CA HIS A 16 -4.40 -10.76 7.41
C HIS A 16 -5.56 -9.85 7.82
N ALA A 17 -5.31 -8.86 8.67
CA ALA A 17 -6.33 -7.92 9.12
C ALA A 17 -6.89 -7.08 7.96
N LEU A 18 -6.02 -6.57 7.11
CA LEU A 18 -6.40 -5.75 5.96
C LEU A 18 -7.03 -6.57 4.83
N TYR A 19 -6.56 -7.81 4.62
CA TYR A 19 -7.16 -8.72 3.65
C TYR A 19 -8.63 -9.04 4.00
N LYS A 20 -8.93 -9.29 5.27
CA LYS A 20 -10.32 -9.50 5.74
C LYS A 20 -11.24 -8.30 5.47
N GLN A 21 -10.67 -7.12 5.38
CA GLN A 21 -11.38 -5.87 5.04
C GLN A 21 -11.45 -5.61 3.53
N GLY A 22 -10.86 -6.49 2.70
CA GLY A 22 -10.71 -6.24 1.27
C GLY A 22 -9.80 -5.06 0.93
N ASN A 23 -8.95 -4.63 1.87
CA ASN A 23 -8.11 -3.45 1.72
C ASN A 23 -6.84 -3.78 0.93
N PRO A 24 -6.57 -3.08 -0.19
CA PRO A 24 -5.38 -3.31 -1.02
C PRO A 24 -4.05 -3.13 -0.30
N LYS A 25 -4.02 -2.40 0.81
CA LYS A 25 -2.81 -2.31 1.68
C LYS A 25 -2.35 -3.69 2.17
N ALA A 26 -3.21 -4.69 2.15
CA ALA A 26 -2.83 -6.07 2.44
C ALA A 26 -1.64 -6.53 1.59
N ASN A 27 -1.61 -6.14 0.30
CA ASN A 27 -0.53 -6.53 -0.61
C ASN A 27 0.83 -5.94 -0.20
N VAL A 28 0.83 -4.70 0.27
CA VAL A 28 2.06 -4.02 0.76
C VAL A 28 2.63 -4.75 1.98
N TRP A 29 1.77 -5.16 2.88
CA TRP A 29 2.18 -5.92 4.06
C TRP A 29 2.59 -7.35 3.72
N ALA A 30 2.02 -7.95 2.67
CA ALA A 30 2.51 -9.20 2.13
C ALA A 30 3.95 -9.07 1.60
N ASP A 31 4.21 -8.04 0.78
CA ASP A 31 5.55 -7.76 0.24
C ASP A 31 6.57 -7.49 1.36
N GLU A 32 6.17 -6.74 2.38
CA GLU A 32 7.02 -6.48 3.55
C GLU A 32 7.35 -7.77 4.31
N CYS A 33 6.38 -8.65 4.52
CA CYS A 33 6.59 -9.94 5.18
C CYS A 33 7.57 -10.82 4.38
N GLU A 34 7.39 -10.94 3.06
CA GLU A 34 8.30 -11.67 2.18
C GLU A 34 9.71 -11.07 2.20
N ARG A 35 9.81 -9.76 2.20
CA ARG A 35 11.09 -9.05 2.28
C ARG A 35 11.82 -9.37 3.60
N ARG A 36 11.08 -9.41 4.71
CA ARG A 36 11.64 -9.76 6.03
C ARG A 36 12.05 -11.22 6.10
N PHE A 37 11.29 -12.12 5.50
CA PHE A 37 11.64 -13.52 5.39
C PHE A 37 12.96 -13.72 4.64
N LYS A 38 13.10 -13.10 3.46
CA LYS A 38 14.36 -13.12 2.70
C LYS A 38 15.52 -12.51 3.48
N ARG A 39 15.28 -11.41 4.20
CA ARG A 39 16.31 -10.78 5.03
C ARG A 39 16.77 -11.69 6.16
N ASP A 40 15.90 -12.50 6.73
CA ASP A 40 16.27 -13.44 7.79
C ASP A 40 17.27 -14.48 7.29
N SER A 41 17.03 -15.07 6.12
CA SER A 41 17.98 -15.97 5.47
C SER A 41 19.35 -15.32 5.23
N LEU A 42 19.37 -14.04 4.81
CA LEU A 42 20.61 -13.30 4.62
C LEU A 42 21.36 -13.04 5.94
N ILE A 43 20.62 -12.81 7.04
CA ILE A 43 21.22 -12.64 8.37
C ILE A 43 21.86 -13.95 8.84
N CYS A 44 21.19 -15.09 8.63
CA CYS A 44 21.71 -16.41 8.98
C CYS A 44 22.94 -16.75 8.13
N ASP A 45 22.90 -16.48 6.83
CA ASP A 45 24.02 -16.68 5.92
C ASP A 45 25.22 -15.82 6.33
N TYR A 46 25.00 -14.53 6.59
CA TYR A 46 26.06 -13.64 7.06
C TYR A 46 26.71 -14.15 8.37
N TYR A 47 25.89 -14.57 9.32
CA TYR A 47 26.37 -15.07 10.61
C TYR A 47 27.22 -16.33 10.43
N ASN A 48 26.73 -17.29 9.66
CA ASN A 48 27.42 -18.56 9.46
C ASN A 48 28.69 -18.42 8.63
N HIS A 49 28.67 -17.64 7.55
CA HIS A 49 29.75 -17.72 6.55
C HIS A 49 30.62 -16.45 6.46
N LYS A 50 30.17 -15.31 6.94
CA LYS A 50 30.87 -14.02 6.81
C LYS A 50 31.42 -13.51 8.14
N MET A 51 30.62 -13.59 9.19
CA MET A 51 31.00 -13.08 10.50
C MET A 51 32.24 -13.79 11.03
N ALA A 52 33.22 -13.01 11.50
CA ALA A 52 34.49 -13.51 12.01
C ALA A 52 35.19 -14.52 11.08
N GLY A 53 35.13 -14.30 9.74
CA GLY A 53 35.74 -15.19 8.75
C GLY A 53 35.10 -16.58 8.68
N GLY A 54 33.84 -16.73 9.05
CA GLY A 54 33.13 -18.01 9.04
C GLY A 54 33.36 -18.89 10.27
N LYS A 55 33.94 -18.34 11.33
CA LYS A 55 34.17 -19.06 12.59
C LYS A 55 32.94 -19.69 13.18
N TRP A 56 31.79 -19.06 12.96
CA TRP A 56 30.48 -19.43 13.54
C TRP A 56 29.66 -20.30 12.58
N ASN A 57 30.24 -20.87 11.56
CA ASN A 57 29.53 -21.73 10.63
C ASN A 57 28.80 -22.87 11.36
N GLY A 58 27.54 -23.07 11.04
CA GLY A 58 26.70 -24.08 11.65
C GLY A 58 25.98 -23.64 12.93
N MET A 59 26.26 -22.45 13.46
CA MET A 59 25.59 -21.96 14.69
C MET A 59 24.16 -21.43 14.44
N MET A 60 23.86 -20.93 13.26
CA MET A 60 22.55 -20.45 12.86
C MET A 60 21.93 -21.36 11.81
N THR A 61 21.72 -22.62 12.18
CA THR A 61 21.16 -23.64 11.29
C THR A 61 19.79 -24.14 11.71
N GLN A 62 19.41 -23.87 12.97
CA GLN A 62 18.10 -24.26 13.45
C GLN A 62 17.00 -23.50 12.72
N LYS A 63 16.04 -24.25 12.22
CA LYS A 63 14.83 -23.71 11.61
C LYS A 63 13.98 -23.01 12.66
N HIS A 64 13.41 -21.85 12.32
CA HIS A 64 12.75 -21.00 13.30
C HIS A 64 11.55 -20.22 12.76
N ILE A 65 11.33 -20.24 11.44
CA ILE A 65 10.16 -19.63 10.81
C ILE A 65 9.22 -20.74 10.31
N GLY A 66 7.96 -20.66 10.69
CA GLY A 66 6.95 -21.69 10.40
C GLY A 66 6.88 -22.77 11.48
N TYR A 67 7.52 -22.58 12.61
CA TYR A 67 7.54 -23.47 13.75
C TYR A 67 6.15 -23.57 14.40
N LYS A 68 5.64 -24.79 14.55
CA LYS A 68 4.30 -25.03 15.09
C LYS A 68 4.30 -25.74 16.43
N SER A 69 5.26 -26.63 16.63
CA SER A 69 5.43 -27.35 17.89
C SER A 69 6.88 -27.69 18.16
N TRP A 70 7.20 -28.09 19.38
CA TRP A 70 8.56 -28.45 19.76
C TRP A 70 9.18 -29.59 18.92
N ASN A 71 8.37 -30.48 18.41
CA ASN A 71 8.80 -31.64 17.64
C ASN A 71 8.47 -31.49 16.14
N ASP A 72 8.24 -30.28 15.64
CA ASP A 72 8.00 -30.08 14.22
C ASP A 72 9.22 -30.52 13.39
N ASP A 73 9.01 -31.51 12.57
CA ASP A 73 10.01 -31.98 11.61
C ASP A 73 9.72 -31.31 10.24
N PHE A 74 10.26 -30.14 10.03
CA PHE A 74 10.18 -29.46 8.74
C PHE A 74 11.58 -29.22 8.18
N GLU A 75 11.73 -29.40 6.88
CA GLU A 75 13.04 -29.39 6.24
C GLU A 75 13.71 -28.01 6.23
N LYS A 76 12.92 -26.95 6.13
CA LYS A 76 13.39 -25.57 6.01
C LYS A 76 12.37 -24.57 6.53
N ASP A 77 12.87 -23.37 6.82
CA ASP A 77 12.00 -22.23 7.12
C ASP A 77 11.04 -21.95 5.98
N THR A 78 9.79 -21.67 6.32
CA THR A 78 8.72 -21.35 5.37
C THR A 78 8.19 -19.96 5.62
N CYS A 79 7.99 -19.20 4.53
CA CYS A 79 7.35 -17.90 4.63
C CYS A 79 5.95 -18.07 5.22
N PRO A 80 5.55 -17.25 6.18
CA PRO A 80 4.19 -17.28 6.71
C PRO A 80 3.14 -17.14 5.62
N GLU A 81 1.96 -17.71 5.85
CA GLU A 81 0.84 -17.59 4.92
C GLU A 81 0.45 -16.12 4.74
N LEU A 82 0.29 -15.71 3.50
CA LEU A 82 -0.02 -14.35 3.11
C LEU A 82 -1.19 -14.33 2.12
N PHE A 83 -2.02 -13.33 2.25
CA PHE A 83 -3.16 -13.12 1.38
C PHE A 83 -2.96 -11.88 0.51
N ARG A 84 -3.38 -11.98 -0.76
CA ARG A 84 -3.30 -10.87 -1.70
C ARG A 84 -4.66 -10.54 -2.26
N VAL A 85 -4.97 -9.25 -2.28
CA VAL A 85 -6.16 -8.74 -2.96
C VAL A 85 -5.85 -8.69 -4.46
N THR A 86 -6.60 -9.46 -5.24
CA THR A 86 -6.20 -9.89 -6.59
C THR A 86 -6.57 -8.96 -7.73
N SER A 87 -7.03 -7.75 -7.55
CA SER A 87 -7.03 -6.78 -8.64
C SER A 87 -7.19 -5.34 -8.19
N LYS A 88 -6.45 -4.46 -8.86
CA LYS A 88 -6.70 -3.01 -8.78
C LYS A 88 -8.09 -2.66 -9.34
N ASP A 89 -8.58 -3.42 -10.31
CA ASP A 89 -9.85 -3.16 -11.00
C ASP A 89 -11.10 -3.63 -10.26
N GLY A 90 -10.95 -4.54 -9.29
CA GLY A 90 -12.05 -5.10 -8.49
C GLY A 90 -12.10 -4.64 -7.04
N VAL A 91 -11.12 -3.85 -6.60
CA VAL A 91 -11.10 -3.38 -5.22
C VAL A 91 -12.05 -2.21 -5.05
N ILE A 92 -13.23 -2.52 -4.56
CA ILE A 92 -14.14 -1.49 -4.09
C ILE A 92 -13.73 -1.16 -2.66
N ILE A 93 -13.05 -0.03 -2.50
CA ILE A 93 -12.72 0.50 -1.19
C ILE A 93 -14.03 0.90 -0.51
N SER A 94 -14.32 0.27 0.62
CA SER A 94 -15.57 0.50 1.33
C SER A 94 -15.39 1.50 2.45
N GLU A 95 -16.45 2.24 2.71
CA GLU A 95 -16.56 3.14 3.84
C GLU A 95 -16.40 2.39 5.18
N ASN A 96 -15.68 2.99 6.09
CA ASN A 96 -15.60 2.60 7.48
C ASN A 96 -15.90 3.82 8.37
N ASN A 97 -16.95 3.75 9.17
CA ASN A 97 -17.37 4.82 10.08
C ASN A 97 -17.52 6.21 9.41
N GLY A 98 -18.13 6.25 8.22
CA GLY A 98 -18.34 7.50 7.50
C GLY A 98 -17.11 8.02 6.75
N VAL A 99 -16.01 7.29 6.73
CA VAL A 99 -14.76 7.68 6.08
C VAL A 99 -14.34 6.65 5.04
N VAL A 100 -13.97 7.13 3.86
CA VAL A 100 -13.28 6.33 2.83
C VAL A 100 -11.86 6.88 2.72
N GLU A 101 -10.88 6.06 3.02
CA GLU A 101 -9.46 6.42 2.89
C GLU A 101 -8.84 5.66 1.72
N ILE A 102 -8.28 6.38 0.77
CA ILE A 102 -7.68 5.82 -0.44
C ILE A 102 -6.26 6.35 -0.57
N GLU A 103 -5.28 5.46 -0.59
CA GLU A 103 -3.90 5.82 -0.89
C GLU A 103 -3.73 6.08 -2.40
N ALA A 104 -2.87 7.03 -2.73
CA ALA A 104 -2.66 7.47 -4.12
C ALA A 104 -2.37 6.33 -5.13
N PRO A 105 -1.63 5.25 -4.81
CA PRO A 105 -1.38 4.15 -5.74
C PRO A 105 -2.60 3.26 -6.04
N TYR A 106 -3.69 3.40 -5.30
CA TYR A 106 -4.87 2.54 -5.44
C TYR A 106 -5.94 3.12 -6.37
N TYR A 107 -5.49 3.76 -7.43
CA TYR A 107 -6.39 4.19 -8.50
C TYR A 107 -7.00 2.99 -9.23
N SER A 108 -8.26 3.10 -9.64
CA SER A 108 -8.96 2.08 -10.44
C SER A 108 -8.51 2.11 -11.89
N SER A 109 -8.26 3.29 -12.43
CA SER A 109 -7.71 3.48 -13.76
C SER A 109 -6.88 4.76 -13.81
N LYS A 110 -5.98 4.83 -14.79
CA LYS A 110 -5.17 6.01 -15.07
C LYS A 110 -5.12 6.31 -16.55
N THR A 111 -5.04 7.59 -16.86
CA THR A 111 -4.70 8.07 -18.19
C THR A 111 -3.41 8.87 -18.09
N ASP A 112 -2.41 8.45 -18.83
CA ASP A 112 -1.13 9.16 -18.90
C ASP A 112 -1.26 10.34 -19.88
N ALA A 113 -0.44 11.37 -19.70
CA ALA A 113 -0.31 12.43 -20.69
C ALA A 113 0.62 12.01 -21.84
N ALA A 114 0.61 12.77 -22.94
CA ALA A 114 1.45 12.48 -24.10
C ALA A 114 2.96 12.45 -23.78
N GLU A 115 3.41 13.37 -22.92
CA GLU A 115 4.83 13.53 -22.59
C GLU A 115 5.19 13.17 -21.14
N ALA A 116 4.23 12.68 -20.34
CA ALA A 116 4.47 12.29 -18.96
C ALA A 116 3.56 11.15 -18.54
N LYS A 117 4.08 10.28 -17.66
CA LYS A 117 3.38 9.10 -17.16
C LYS A 117 3.20 9.17 -15.66
N TRP A 118 2.07 8.68 -15.16
CA TRP A 118 1.86 8.47 -13.75
C TRP A 118 2.84 7.44 -13.21
N THR A 119 3.64 7.85 -12.25
CA THR A 119 4.71 7.06 -11.64
C THR A 119 4.50 7.00 -10.14
N GLU A 120 4.56 5.81 -9.59
CA GLU A 120 4.52 5.57 -8.15
C GLU A 120 5.91 5.82 -7.56
N ILE A 121 5.99 6.66 -6.52
CA ILE A 121 7.23 6.93 -5.79
C ILE A 121 7.13 6.25 -4.42
N PRO A 122 7.89 5.16 -4.20
CA PRO A 122 7.87 4.43 -2.95
C PRO A 122 8.20 5.33 -1.75
N PHE A 123 7.53 5.08 -0.63
CA PHE A 123 7.76 5.77 0.66
C PHE A 123 7.47 7.27 0.67
N MET A 124 6.87 7.81 -0.39
CA MET A 124 6.50 9.22 -0.48
C MET A 124 5.03 9.49 -0.13
N GLY A 125 4.22 8.48 0.09
CA GLY A 125 2.84 8.59 0.55
C GLY A 125 2.73 8.78 2.07
N LYS A 126 1.50 8.85 2.54
CA LYS A 126 1.21 8.89 3.99
C LYS A 126 1.62 7.58 4.66
N SER A 127 1.32 6.46 4.04
CA SER A 127 1.65 5.13 4.55
C SER A 127 2.28 4.19 3.51
N VAL A 128 2.17 4.49 2.21
CA VAL A 128 2.66 3.61 1.14
C VAL A 128 3.53 4.39 0.16
N ALA A 129 2.94 4.91 -0.90
CA ALA A 129 3.65 5.58 -1.98
C ALA A 129 2.92 6.86 -2.38
N GLY A 130 3.66 7.83 -2.89
CA GLY A 130 3.10 8.94 -3.63
C GLY A 130 2.91 8.57 -5.10
N VAL A 131 2.07 9.31 -5.81
CA VAL A 131 1.91 9.21 -7.27
C VAL A 131 2.13 10.58 -7.88
N THR A 132 2.94 10.64 -8.91
CA THR A 132 3.23 11.89 -9.63
C THR A 132 3.38 11.63 -11.12
N LEU A 133 3.25 12.70 -11.91
CA LEU A 133 3.58 12.67 -13.33
C LEU A 133 5.08 12.85 -13.53
N MET A 134 5.70 11.97 -14.30
CA MET A 134 7.12 12.05 -14.63
C MET A 134 7.31 12.05 -16.16
N PRO A 135 8.22 12.85 -16.69
CA PRO A 135 9.09 13.80 -16.00
C PRO A 135 8.33 15.05 -15.54
N TYR A 136 8.63 15.53 -14.33
CA TYR A 136 7.99 16.71 -13.73
C TYR A 136 8.33 18.04 -14.42
N THR A 137 9.29 18.02 -15.32
CA THR A 137 9.73 19.20 -16.09
C THR A 137 8.78 19.58 -17.23
N LYS A 138 7.82 18.71 -17.56
CA LYS A 138 6.87 18.94 -18.64
C LYS A 138 5.56 19.49 -18.09
N SER A 139 5.03 20.48 -18.82
CA SER A 139 3.65 20.93 -18.60
C SER A 139 2.71 19.96 -19.30
N VAL A 140 1.86 19.28 -18.57
CA VAL A 140 1.02 18.22 -19.11
C VAL A 140 -0.46 18.54 -18.91
N LYS A 141 -1.27 18.13 -19.89
CA LYS A 141 -2.73 18.20 -19.84
C LYS A 141 -3.31 16.82 -20.13
N GLY A 142 -4.52 16.57 -19.65
CA GLY A 142 -5.28 15.35 -19.98
C GLY A 142 -4.88 14.10 -19.18
N ALA A 143 -3.91 14.19 -18.26
CA ALA A 143 -3.61 13.09 -17.37
C ALA A 143 -4.65 13.00 -16.27
N SER A 144 -5.10 11.79 -15.92
CA SER A 144 -6.08 11.59 -14.87
C SER A 144 -5.82 10.31 -14.05
N LEU A 145 -6.24 10.32 -12.80
CA LEU A 145 -6.37 9.16 -11.95
C LEU A 145 -7.82 9.01 -11.53
N THR A 146 -8.38 7.83 -11.71
CA THR A 146 -9.75 7.53 -11.32
C THR A 146 -9.74 6.60 -10.11
N TYR A 147 -10.49 6.96 -9.09
CA TYR A 147 -10.68 6.16 -7.88
C TYR A 147 -12.13 5.75 -7.77
N ARG A 148 -12.39 4.46 -7.54
CA ARG A 148 -13.74 3.93 -7.30
C ARG A 148 -13.86 3.48 -5.86
N PHE A 149 -14.91 3.89 -5.22
CA PHE A 149 -15.19 3.48 -3.85
C PHE A 149 -16.70 3.30 -3.63
N LYS A 150 -17.04 2.51 -2.63
CA LYS A 150 -18.42 2.27 -2.24
C LYS A 150 -18.69 2.97 -0.92
N MET A 151 -19.67 3.84 -0.94
CA MET A 151 -20.25 4.40 0.28
C MET A 151 -21.41 3.53 0.73
N ASN A 152 -21.38 3.08 1.98
CA ASN A 152 -22.54 2.45 2.56
C ASN A 152 -23.65 3.51 2.64
N ALA A 153 -24.89 3.11 2.39
CA ALA A 153 -26.00 3.99 2.69
C ALA A 153 -25.88 4.31 4.18
N LEU A 154 -25.49 5.55 4.50
CA LEU A 154 -25.37 6.01 5.88
C LEU A 154 -26.63 5.59 6.62
N ALA A 155 -26.47 4.79 7.67
CA ALA A 155 -27.55 4.46 8.56
C ALA A 155 -28.16 5.79 9.00
N ARG A 156 -29.38 6.05 8.60
CA ARG A 156 -30.11 7.28 8.86
C ARG A 156 -30.34 7.39 10.36
N GLN A 157 -29.46 8.03 11.07
CA GLN A 157 -29.88 8.65 12.31
C GLN A 157 -30.53 9.98 11.93
N GLY A 158 -31.84 9.98 11.82
CA GLY A 158 -32.68 11.19 11.82
C GLY A 158 -33.03 11.85 10.48
N ALA A 159 -32.81 11.23 9.32
CA ALA A 159 -33.26 11.84 8.06
C ALA A 159 -34.67 11.41 7.68
N SER A 160 -35.62 12.34 7.70
CA SER A 160 -37.06 12.09 7.42
C SER A 160 -37.47 12.32 5.94
N SER A 161 -36.53 12.42 4.99
CA SER A 161 -36.87 12.65 3.58
C SER A 161 -35.87 12.06 2.61
N ALA A 162 -36.39 11.49 1.51
CA ALA A 162 -35.62 10.87 0.42
C ALA A 162 -34.88 11.90 -0.47
N THR A 163 -34.95 13.16 -0.18
CA THR A 163 -34.43 14.29 -0.98
C THR A 163 -33.21 14.97 -0.39
N ASP A 164 -32.65 14.49 0.72
CA ASP A 164 -31.44 15.09 1.28
C ASP A 164 -30.21 14.68 0.44
N SER A 165 -29.72 15.63 -0.33
CA SER A 165 -28.45 15.50 -1.05
C SER A 165 -27.32 15.28 -0.04
N LYS A 166 -26.71 14.09 -0.08
CA LYS A 166 -25.57 13.77 0.78
C LYS A 166 -24.37 14.63 0.38
N LYS A 167 -23.93 15.50 1.27
CA LYS A 167 -22.70 16.25 1.08
C LYS A 167 -21.51 15.38 1.47
N VAL A 168 -20.57 15.22 0.56
CA VAL A 168 -19.30 14.51 0.77
C VAL A 168 -18.19 15.56 0.82
N ARG A 169 -17.31 15.45 1.79
CA ARG A 169 -16.10 16.27 1.86
C ARG A 169 -14.92 15.43 1.35
N ILE A 170 -14.24 15.94 0.33
CA ILE A 170 -13.05 15.31 -0.23
C ILE A 170 -11.82 16.03 0.32
N HIS A 171 -10.90 15.26 0.90
CA HIS A 171 -9.59 15.73 1.34
C HIS A 171 -8.52 15.10 0.45
N ILE A 172 -7.80 15.91 -0.29
CA ILE A 172 -6.67 15.46 -1.11
C ILE A 172 -5.39 15.87 -0.40
N ILE A 173 -4.58 14.88 -0.06
CA ILE A 173 -3.30 15.10 0.60
C ILE A 173 -2.21 15.12 -0.46
N THR A 174 -1.60 16.26 -0.66
CA THR A 174 -0.49 16.46 -1.60
C THR A 174 0.78 16.84 -0.85
N LYS A 175 1.93 16.50 -1.43
CA LYS A 175 3.21 17.06 -0.99
C LYS A 175 3.48 18.34 -1.77
N SER A 176 3.97 19.36 -1.08
CA SER A 176 4.42 20.59 -1.72
C SER A 176 5.53 20.28 -2.73
N THR A 177 5.47 20.92 -3.88
CA THR A 177 6.48 20.85 -4.92
C THR A 177 6.99 22.26 -5.24
N LEU A 178 8.23 22.35 -5.73
CA LEU A 178 8.77 23.60 -6.22
C LEU A 178 8.17 23.95 -7.56
N ASP A 179 7.82 25.21 -7.76
CA ASP A 179 7.40 25.75 -9.05
C ASP A 179 8.61 26.09 -9.91
N TYR A 180 9.21 25.09 -10.54
CA TYR A 180 10.41 25.25 -11.37
C TYR A 180 10.21 26.14 -12.58
N GLN A 181 8.97 26.30 -13.02
CA GLN A 181 8.64 27.04 -14.23
C GLN A 181 8.09 28.44 -13.94
N ASN A 182 7.92 28.75 -12.66
CA ASN A 182 7.31 30.01 -12.19
C ASN A 182 5.95 30.31 -12.87
N LYS A 183 5.10 29.27 -12.97
CA LYS A 183 3.79 29.32 -13.60
C LYS A 183 2.62 29.17 -12.64
N GLY A 184 2.84 29.39 -11.36
CA GLY A 184 1.81 29.29 -10.32
C GLY A 184 1.64 27.87 -9.76
N GLY A 185 2.63 26.99 -9.96
CA GLY A 185 2.64 25.63 -9.41
C GLY A 185 1.83 24.62 -10.22
N MET A 186 1.60 23.45 -9.62
CA MET A 186 0.78 22.42 -10.21
C MET A 186 -0.70 22.61 -9.88
N THR A 187 -1.53 22.60 -10.88
CA THR A 187 -2.99 22.65 -10.75
C THR A 187 -3.61 21.29 -11.07
N TYR A 188 -4.66 20.95 -10.36
CA TYR A 188 -5.47 19.76 -10.64
C TYR A 188 -6.95 20.10 -10.45
N GLY A 189 -7.81 19.44 -11.22
CA GLY A 189 -9.24 19.49 -11.04
C GLY A 189 -9.77 18.19 -10.45
N VAL A 190 -10.87 18.27 -9.76
CA VAL A 190 -11.58 17.12 -9.18
C VAL A 190 -12.93 16.98 -9.84
N SER A 191 -13.17 15.79 -10.42
CA SER A 191 -14.47 15.41 -10.98
C SER A 191 -15.09 14.30 -10.14
N VAL A 192 -16.39 14.39 -9.89
CA VAL A 192 -17.15 13.37 -9.17
C VAL A 192 -18.25 12.86 -10.10
N ASP A 193 -18.33 11.54 -10.25
CA ASP A 193 -19.36 10.85 -11.06
C ASP A 193 -19.49 11.38 -12.49
N GLY A 194 -18.38 11.82 -13.09
CA GLY A 194 -18.34 12.34 -14.45
C GLY A 194 -18.79 13.78 -14.61
N ALA A 195 -18.98 14.53 -13.53
CA ALA A 195 -19.23 15.96 -13.59
C ALA A 195 -18.01 16.74 -14.12
N GLU A 196 -18.21 17.97 -14.56
CA GLU A 196 -17.10 18.86 -14.96
C GLU A 196 -16.15 19.07 -13.76
N PRO A 197 -14.82 19.00 -13.99
CA PRO A 197 -13.83 19.22 -12.94
C PRO A 197 -13.88 20.63 -12.35
N VAL A 198 -13.79 20.72 -11.06
CA VAL A 198 -13.65 21.95 -10.28
C VAL A 198 -12.29 22.09 -9.66
#